data_4c0b7d6361ca10a25bc58455c1dc5177
#
_entry.id   4c0b7d6361ca10a25bc58455c1dc5177
#
_cell.length_a   1.000
_cell.length_b   1.000
_cell.length_c   1.000
_cell.angle_alpha   90.00
_cell.angle_beta   90.00
_cell.angle_gamma   90.00
#
_symmetry.space_group_name_H-M   'P 1'
#
loop_
_entity.id
_entity.type
_entity.pdbx_description
1 polymer ?
#
loop_
_entity_poly.entity_id
_entity_poly.type
_entity_poly.pdbx_seq_one_letter_code
_entity_poly.pdbx_strand_id
1 'polypeptide(L)'
;MKIAVLLVIVLTSALAFAQETSELAIPPNGDAERAEVSQWIGPVKISIAYHSPRVHNPATNDRTGHIWGELVHYGFVDEGFGLTQSAPWRAGANESTTITLSDDVKVDGKDLKAGTYALFLDLEKTGPSFWIFSRHQGWGSFQYDPKYDVLRVPTNSQDAPFTEFLTYGFDERRPDSATAFLRWEKKRFSLKIDVPNVSELYVAKIRQQLESWPGFRYEDWQTAAQFCADNKINLDEALIWADKAISGPFRGASVGHEDFSTLQTKAAVLDAMGREADADVVMQKAFTLPDANAVQIYIYAMHVLRSGKKDKAMRIFVLKQQKHPDDLTRICGCRTLARNLTTTSELALGSTDIDGCGPESGESLPYL
;
A
#
# COMPACT_ATOMS: atom_id res chain seq x y z
N MET A 1 -1.08 0.50 -66.49
CA MET A 1 -1.97 -0.16 -65.49
C MET A 1 -1.13 -0.49 -64.27
N LYS A 2 -1.18 0.32 -63.23
CA LYS A 2 -0.49 0.12 -61.96
C LYS A 2 -1.52 -0.32 -60.92
N ILE A 3 -1.45 -1.57 -60.48
CA ILE A 3 -2.32 -2.12 -59.46
C ILE A 3 -1.68 -1.74 -58.10
N ALA A 4 -2.37 -0.86 -57.36
CA ALA A 4 -2.01 -0.55 -56.00
C ALA A 4 -2.59 -1.64 -55.08
N VAL A 5 -1.74 -2.42 -54.44
CA VAL A 5 -2.11 -3.39 -53.42
C VAL A 5 -2.25 -2.61 -52.10
N LEU A 6 -3.47 -2.46 -51.65
CA LEU A 6 -3.79 -1.86 -50.33
C LEU A 6 -3.60 -2.93 -49.25
N LEU A 7 -2.51 -2.82 -48.51
CA LEU A 7 -2.25 -3.69 -47.34
C LEU A 7 -3.08 -3.19 -46.15
N VAL A 8 -4.22 -3.83 -45.90
CA VAL A 8 -5.03 -3.59 -44.69
C VAL A 8 -4.36 -4.34 -43.56
N ILE A 9 -3.61 -3.64 -42.73
CA ILE A 9 -3.14 -4.18 -41.43
C ILE A 9 -4.32 -4.14 -40.46
N VAL A 10 -4.97 -5.27 -40.25
CA VAL A 10 -5.93 -5.47 -39.19
C VAL A 10 -5.13 -5.60 -37.89
N LEU A 11 -5.05 -4.52 -37.12
CA LEU A 11 -4.61 -4.57 -35.73
C LEU A 11 -5.69 -5.35 -34.93
N THR A 12 -5.51 -6.65 -34.79
CA THR A 12 -6.22 -7.41 -33.77
C THR A 12 -5.60 -7.05 -32.44
N SER A 13 -6.19 -6.04 -31.77
CA SER A 13 -6.04 -5.87 -30.32
C SER A 13 -6.58 -7.16 -29.68
N ALA A 14 -5.66 -8.03 -29.27
CA ALA A 14 -6.00 -9.14 -28.39
C ALA A 14 -6.43 -8.53 -27.04
N LEU A 15 -7.72 -8.22 -26.95
CA LEU A 15 -8.39 -8.14 -25.66
C LEU A 15 -8.25 -9.55 -25.10
N ALA A 16 -7.33 -9.73 -24.16
CA ALA A 16 -7.33 -10.86 -23.26
C ALA A 16 -8.60 -10.71 -22.41
N PHE A 17 -9.72 -11.16 -22.98
CA PHE A 17 -10.82 -11.58 -22.16
C PHE A 17 -10.25 -12.72 -21.32
N ALA A 18 -10.11 -12.49 -20.00
CA ALA A 18 -10.08 -13.58 -19.08
C ALA A 18 -11.27 -14.47 -19.48
N GLN A 19 -10.98 -15.63 -20.02
CA GLN A 19 -11.98 -16.63 -20.34
C GLN A 19 -12.50 -17.04 -18.97
N GLU A 20 -13.53 -16.34 -18.48
CA GLU A 20 -14.38 -16.90 -17.45
C GLU A 20 -14.82 -18.23 -18.05
N THR A 21 -14.30 -19.31 -17.50
CA THR A 21 -14.85 -20.63 -17.74
C THR A 21 -16.33 -20.49 -17.42
N SER A 22 -17.19 -20.55 -18.43
CA SER A 22 -18.62 -20.41 -18.26
C SER A 22 -19.14 -21.63 -17.51
N GLU A 23 -18.86 -21.67 -16.21
CA GLU A 23 -19.59 -22.55 -15.33
C GLU A 23 -21.05 -22.07 -15.35
N LEU A 24 -21.97 -23.00 -15.54
CA LEU A 24 -23.37 -22.69 -15.41
C LEU A 24 -23.59 -22.06 -14.03
N ALA A 25 -24.29 -20.93 -13.97
CA ALA A 25 -24.63 -20.23 -12.73
C ALA A 25 -25.70 -21.03 -11.95
N ILE A 26 -25.35 -22.24 -11.58
CA ILE A 26 -26.14 -23.13 -10.71
C ILE A 26 -25.50 -23.15 -9.32
N PRO A 27 -26.28 -23.37 -8.26
CA PRO A 27 -25.72 -23.55 -6.94
C PRO A 27 -24.64 -24.63 -6.96
N PRO A 28 -23.47 -24.43 -6.28
CA PRO A 28 -22.43 -25.44 -6.22
C PRO A 28 -22.98 -26.72 -5.58
N ASN A 29 -22.52 -27.87 -6.06
CA ASN A 29 -22.82 -29.14 -5.44
C ASN A 29 -22.20 -29.20 -4.04
N GLY A 30 -23.05 -29.35 -3.03
CA GLY A 30 -22.61 -29.33 -1.64
C GLY A 30 -22.81 -27.95 -0.96
N ASP A 31 -22.34 -27.83 0.26
CA ASP A 31 -22.52 -26.66 1.13
C ASP A 31 -21.25 -25.81 1.32
N ALA A 32 -20.27 -25.99 0.44
CA ALA A 32 -19.05 -25.22 0.46
C ALA A 32 -19.16 -24.01 -0.48
N GLU A 33 -19.54 -22.87 0.05
CA GLU A 33 -19.70 -21.62 -0.70
C GLU A 33 -18.35 -21.08 -1.18
N ARG A 34 -18.35 -20.50 -2.38
CA ARG A 34 -17.16 -19.79 -2.89
C ARG A 34 -16.99 -18.47 -2.17
N ALA A 35 -15.78 -18.20 -1.73
CA ALA A 35 -15.41 -16.97 -1.05
C ALA A 35 -14.06 -16.43 -1.54
N GLU A 36 -13.87 -15.14 -1.43
CA GLU A 36 -12.60 -14.48 -1.69
C GLU A 36 -12.33 -13.42 -0.62
N VAL A 37 -11.09 -13.33 -0.18
CA VAL A 37 -10.61 -12.27 0.69
C VAL A 37 -9.37 -11.62 0.08
N SER A 38 -9.29 -10.30 0.13
CA SER A 38 -8.15 -9.54 -0.39
C SER A 38 -7.61 -8.58 0.66
N GLN A 39 -6.28 -8.38 0.64
CA GLN A 39 -5.55 -7.42 1.46
C GLN A 39 -4.51 -6.71 0.60
N TRP A 40 -4.39 -5.38 0.78
CA TRP A 40 -3.26 -4.62 0.27
C TRP A 40 -2.20 -4.48 1.36
N ILE A 41 -0.94 -4.72 0.97
CA ILE A 41 0.27 -4.45 1.77
C ILE A 41 1.07 -3.44 0.96
N GLY A 42 1.01 -2.16 1.38
CA GLY A 42 1.47 -1.08 0.51
C GLY A 42 0.76 -1.14 -0.86
N PRO A 43 1.50 -1.13 -1.98
CA PRO A 43 0.90 -1.16 -3.31
C PRO A 43 0.59 -2.59 -3.82
N VAL A 44 0.88 -3.62 -3.03
CA VAL A 44 0.74 -5.04 -3.41
C VAL A 44 -0.62 -5.57 -2.99
N LYS A 45 -1.40 -6.08 -3.94
CA LYS A 45 -2.66 -6.77 -3.65
C LYS A 45 -2.40 -8.27 -3.51
N ILE A 46 -2.95 -8.85 -2.44
CA ILE A 46 -2.99 -10.29 -2.19
C ILE A 46 -4.44 -10.71 -2.11
N SER A 47 -4.83 -11.73 -2.87
CA SER A 47 -6.18 -12.29 -2.85
C SER A 47 -6.11 -13.79 -2.60
N ILE A 48 -7.00 -14.32 -1.76
CA ILE A 48 -7.17 -15.75 -1.52
C ILE A 48 -8.60 -16.11 -1.90
N ALA A 49 -8.77 -16.95 -2.93
CA ALA A 49 -10.07 -17.47 -3.34
C ALA A 49 -10.16 -18.94 -2.93
N TYR A 50 -11.28 -19.33 -2.35
CA TYR A 50 -11.46 -20.65 -1.75
C TYR A 50 -12.92 -21.05 -1.69
N HIS A 51 -13.18 -22.33 -1.43
CA HIS A 51 -14.50 -22.83 -1.04
C HIS A 51 -14.54 -23.11 0.46
N SER A 52 -15.62 -22.66 1.10
CA SER A 52 -15.79 -22.54 2.56
C SER A 52 -16.76 -23.64 3.08
N PRO A 53 -16.27 -24.85 3.41
CA PRO A 53 -17.09 -25.85 4.04
C PRO A 53 -17.43 -25.46 5.49
N ARG A 54 -18.55 -26.00 5.98
CA ARG A 54 -19.02 -25.79 7.36
C ARG A 54 -18.73 -27.00 8.26
N VAL A 55 -18.71 -26.77 9.56
CA VAL A 55 -18.62 -27.84 10.58
C VAL A 55 -19.94 -28.61 10.68
N HIS A 56 -21.07 -27.91 10.88
CA HIS A 56 -22.40 -28.51 10.97
C HIS A 56 -23.08 -28.51 9.60
N ASN A 57 -22.89 -29.58 8.83
CA ASN A 57 -23.50 -29.70 7.52
C ASN A 57 -24.92 -30.29 7.65
N PRO A 58 -25.97 -29.57 7.21
CA PRO A 58 -27.36 -30.06 7.31
C PRO A 58 -27.64 -31.32 6.52
N ALA A 59 -26.87 -31.58 5.46
CA ALA A 59 -27.05 -32.76 4.59
C ALA A 59 -26.20 -33.96 4.99
N THR A 60 -25.23 -33.77 5.89
CA THR A 60 -24.32 -34.79 6.39
C THR A 60 -24.23 -34.72 7.89
N ASN A 61 -23.45 -35.56 8.51
CA ASN A 61 -23.29 -35.55 9.97
C ASN A 61 -22.56 -34.31 10.49
N ASP A 62 -22.74 -34.02 11.77
CA ASP A 62 -21.90 -33.09 12.54
C ASP A 62 -20.43 -33.53 12.44
N ARG A 63 -19.56 -32.62 12.01
CA ARG A 63 -18.12 -32.85 11.83
C ARG A 63 -17.30 -32.40 13.03
N THR A 64 -17.93 -31.93 14.11
CA THR A 64 -17.24 -31.44 15.31
C THR A 64 -16.31 -32.52 15.86
N GLY A 65 -15.00 -32.21 15.94
CA GLY A 65 -13.98 -33.14 16.38
C GLY A 65 -13.54 -34.19 15.35
N HIS A 66 -14.16 -34.22 14.14
CA HIS A 66 -13.88 -35.17 13.06
C HIS A 66 -13.30 -34.52 11.82
N ILE A 67 -12.83 -33.26 11.93
CA ILE A 67 -12.23 -32.55 10.81
C ILE A 67 -10.75 -32.91 10.69
N TRP A 68 -9.99 -32.67 11.75
CA TRP A 68 -8.53 -32.74 11.73
C TRP A 68 -8.02 -34.16 11.97
N GLY A 69 -7.42 -34.74 10.92
CA GLY A 69 -6.92 -36.12 10.91
C GLY A 69 -7.93 -37.14 10.38
N GLU A 70 -9.16 -36.70 10.03
CA GLU A 70 -10.17 -37.50 9.39
C GLU A 70 -10.59 -36.88 8.05
N LEU A 71 -11.49 -35.89 8.05
CA LEU A 71 -11.89 -35.17 6.84
C LEU A 71 -10.71 -34.44 6.18
N VAL A 72 -9.87 -33.82 6.99
CA VAL A 72 -8.57 -33.25 6.60
C VAL A 72 -7.50 -34.24 7.07
N HIS A 73 -7.00 -35.03 6.15
CA HIS A 73 -6.00 -36.06 6.43
C HIS A 73 -4.65 -35.50 6.88
N TYR A 74 -3.87 -36.30 7.57
CA TYR A 74 -2.46 -35.99 7.86
C TYR A 74 -1.57 -36.42 6.70
N GLY A 75 -0.58 -35.60 6.36
CA GLY A 75 0.41 -35.87 5.31
C GLY A 75 -0.20 -35.93 3.92
N PHE A 76 0.44 -36.74 3.08
CA PHE A 76 0.03 -36.96 1.70
C PHE A 76 -0.70 -38.30 1.59
N VAL A 77 -1.86 -38.28 0.96
CA VAL A 77 -2.69 -39.50 0.79
C VAL A 77 -3.12 -39.66 -0.66
N ASP A 78 -3.48 -40.91 -1.03
CA ASP A 78 -4.22 -41.22 -2.24
C ASP A 78 -5.72 -41.00 -1.96
N GLU A 79 -6.32 -40.00 -2.62
CA GLU A 79 -7.75 -39.74 -2.49
C GLU A 79 -8.62 -40.71 -3.31
N GLY A 80 -8.02 -41.69 -3.98
CA GLY A 80 -8.70 -42.72 -4.76
C GLY A 80 -9.34 -42.21 -6.05
N PHE A 81 -9.08 -40.97 -6.44
CA PHE A 81 -9.60 -40.35 -7.65
C PHE A 81 -8.60 -39.33 -8.23
N GLY A 82 -8.60 -39.17 -9.55
CA GLY A 82 -7.72 -38.20 -10.25
C GLY A 82 -6.44 -38.84 -10.78
N LEU A 83 -5.39 -38.03 -10.92
CA LEU A 83 -4.13 -38.41 -11.53
C LEU A 83 -3.01 -38.68 -10.53
N THR A 84 -3.16 -38.22 -9.31
CA THR A 84 -2.15 -38.36 -8.25
C THR A 84 -2.53 -39.47 -7.27
N GLN A 85 -1.52 -40.19 -6.80
CA GLN A 85 -1.65 -41.17 -5.72
C GLN A 85 -1.13 -40.67 -4.38
N SER A 86 -0.73 -39.41 -4.31
CA SER A 86 -0.18 -38.79 -3.11
C SER A 86 -0.36 -37.29 -3.17
N ALA A 87 -1.29 -36.76 -2.42
CA ALA A 87 -1.63 -35.33 -2.41
C ALA A 87 -1.79 -34.77 -0.99
N PRO A 88 -1.40 -33.51 -0.77
CA PRO A 88 -1.74 -32.77 0.44
C PRO A 88 -3.18 -32.29 0.38
N TRP A 89 -3.73 -31.81 1.50
CA TRP A 89 -5.06 -31.22 1.52
C TRP A 89 -5.09 -29.88 0.74
N ARG A 90 -6.10 -29.71 -0.12
CA ARG A 90 -6.34 -28.49 -0.94
C ARG A 90 -6.65 -27.22 -0.15
N ALA A 91 -6.54 -27.25 1.18
CA ALA A 91 -6.76 -26.14 2.10
C ALA A 91 -8.11 -25.41 1.91
N GLY A 92 -9.14 -26.20 1.55
CA GLY A 92 -10.50 -25.76 1.25
C GLY A 92 -11.35 -26.95 0.79
N ALA A 93 -12.32 -26.67 -0.07
CA ALA A 93 -13.17 -27.67 -0.69
C ALA A 93 -13.33 -27.38 -2.19
N ASN A 94 -13.85 -28.34 -2.95
CA ASN A 94 -14.08 -28.27 -4.40
C ASN A 94 -12.78 -27.98 -5.18
N GLU A 95 -12.70 -26.87 -5.91
CA GLU A 95 -11.53 -26.44 -6.66
C GLU A 95 -10.35 -26.13 -5.73
N SER A 96 -9.18 -25.99 -6.32
CA SER A 96 -8.01 -25.59 -5.57
C SER A 96 -8.20 -24.21 -4.93
N THR A 97 -7.93 -24.09 -3.64
CA THR A 97 -7.72 -22.78 -3.02
C THR A 97 -6.56 -22.09 -3.73
N THR A 98 -6.72 -20.83 -4.09
CA THR A 98 -5.69 -20.07 -4.79
C THR A 98 -5.30 -18.82 -4.02
N ILE A 99 -4.01 -18.50 -4.09
CA ILE A 99 -3.48 -17.22 -3.64
C ILE A 99 -2.88 -16.46 -4.83
N THR A 100 -3.31 -15.22 -5.04
CA THR A 100 -2.84 -14.35 -6.11
C THR A 100 -2.07 -13.18 -5.53
N LEU A 101 -0.88 -12.95 -6.06
CA LEU A 101 0.06 -11.91 -5.66
C LEU A 101 0.27 -10.96 -6.84
N SER A 102 -0.02 -9.66 -6.68
CA SER A 102 0.17 -8.69 -7.76
C SER A 102 1.64 -8.34 -8.03
N ASP A 103 2.52 -8.56 -7.06
CA ASP A 103 3.94 -8.25 -7.11
C ASP A 103 4.72 -9.31 -6.31
N ASP A 104 6.05 -9.31 -6.44
CA ASP A 104 6.93 -10.19 -5.69
C ASP A 104 6.84 -9.93 -4.18
N VAL A 105 6.80 -10.99 -3.39
CA VAL A 105 6.71 -10.92 -1.92
C VAL A 105 7.69 -11.88 -1.25
N LYS A 106 7.79 -11.80 0.07
CA LYS A 106 8.38 -12.86 0.89
C LYS A 106 7.28 -13.53 1.71
N VAL A 107 7.32 -14.86 1.73
CA VAL A 107 6.42 -15.69 2.54
C VAL A 107 7.29 -16.39 3.58
N ASP A 108 7.06 -16.07 4.86
CA ASP A 108 7.93 -16.51 5.96
C ASP A 108 9.43 -16.35 5.65
N GLY A 109 9.79 -15.19 5.08
CA GLY A 109 11.15 -14.81 4.72
C GLY A 109 11.68 -15.38 3.39
N LYS A 110 10.95 -16.27 2.71
CA LYS A 110 11.34 -16.86 1.43
C LYS A 110 10.69 -16.11 0.26
N ASP A 111 11.47 -15.87 -0.79
CA ASP A 111 10.99 -15.17 -1.97
C ASP A 111 9.92 -15.96 -2.73
N LEU A 112 8.84 -15.27 -3.12
CA LEU A 112 7.79 -15.78 -3.98
C LEU A 112 7.44 -14.73 -5.03
N LYS A 113 7.46 -15.12 -6.31
CA LYS A 113 7.19 -14.23 -7.43
C LYS A 113 5.71 -13.86 -7.52
N ALA A 114 5.41 -12.73 -8.17
CA ALA A 114 4.06 -12.38 -8.57
C ALA A 114 3.41 -13.50 -9.37
N GLY A 115 2.10 -13.68 -9.20
CA GLY A 115 1.34 -14.72 -9.90
C GLY A 115 0.25 -15.34 -9.05
N THR A 116 -0.45 -16.31 -9.63
CA THR A 116 -1.49 -17.10 -8.94
C THR A 116 -0.96 -18.51 -8.69
N TYR A 117 -1.13 -18.97 -7.47
CA TYR A 117 -0.67 -20.28 -7.00
C TYR A 117 -1.83 -21.05 -6.36
N ALA A 118 -1.93 -22.34 -6.65
CA ALA A 118 -2.73 -23.22 -5.80
C ALA A 118 -2.06 -23.33 -4.43
N LEU A 119 -2.87 -23.26 -3.39
CA LEU A 119 -2.44 -23.30 -1.99
C LEU A 119 -2.90 -24.61 -1.36
N PHE A 120 -1.95 -25.38 -0.86
CA PHE A 120 -2.21 -26.63 -0.15
C PHE A 120 -1.67 -26.56 1.27
N LEU A 121 -2.21 -27.37 2.15
CA LEU A 121 -1.72 -27.59 3.49
C LEU A 121 -1.36 -29.06 3.67
N ASP A 122 -0.08 -29.34 3.85
CA ASP A 122 0.42 -30.62 4.32
C ASP A 122 0.34 -30.61 5.85
N LEU A 123 -0.74 -31.19 6.36
CA LEU A 123 -1.04 -31.24 7.79
C LEU A 123 -0.27 -32.38 8.44
N GLU A 124 0.52 -32.07 9.46
CA GLU A 124 1.27 -33.08 10.21
C GLU A 124 0.61 -33.36 11.58
N LYS A 125 0.60 -34.64 11.95
CA LYS A 125 0.08 -35.06 13.28
C LYS A 125 1.01 -34.62 14.39
N THR A 126 2.31 -34.60 14.13
CA THR A 126 3.37 -34.24 15.06
C THR A 126 4.41 -33.37 14.35
N GLY A 127 4.78 -32.25 14.94
CA GLY A 127 5.71 -31.30 14.33
C GLY A 127 5.02 -30.24 13.47
N PRO A 128 5.79 -29.49 12.67
CA PRO A 128 5.25 -28.43 11.85
C PRO A 128 4.52 -28.98 10.63
N SER A 129 3.35 -28.43 10.33
CA SER A 129 2.67 -28.55 9.06
C SER A 129 3.31 -27.61 8.03
N PHE A 130 2.94 -27.75 6.74
CA PHE A 130 3.54 -26.92 5.70
C PHE A 130 2.52 -26.36 4.74
N TRP A 131 2.58 -25.05 4.50
CA TRP A 131 1.95 -24.45 3.35
C TRP A 131 2.75 -24.77 2.09
N ILE A 132 2.08 -25.20 1.04
CA ILE A 132 2.66 -25.51 -0.27
C ILE A 132 2.01 -24.62 -1.32
N PHE A 133 2.85 -23.97 -2.13
CA PHE A 133 2.44 -23.11 -3.24
C PHE A 133 2.79 -23.83 -4.55
N SER A 134 1.80 -24.11 -5.36
CA SER A 134 1.98 -24.80 -6.64
C SER A 134 1.52 -23.93 -7.80
N ARG A 135 2.25 -23.95 -8.90
CA ARG A 135 1.84 -23.26 -10.15
C ARG A 135 0.70 -23.96 -10.87
N HIS A 136 0.47 -25.22 -10.57
CA HIS A 136 -0.63 -25.97 -11.16
C HIS A 136 -1.90 -25.76 -10.37
N GLN A 137 -2.92 -25.22 -11.05
CA GLN A 137 -4.25 -25.01 -10.52
C GLN A 137 -5.16 -26.04 -11.18
N GLY A 138 -5.63 -26.99 -10.41
CA GLY A 138 -6.50 -28.07 -10.88
C GLY A 138 -7.78 -28.18 -10.06
N TRP A 139 -8.50 -29.25 -10.23
CA TRP A 139 -9.62 -29.59 -9.38
C TRP A 139 -9.11 -30.20 -8.06
N GLY A 140 -9.03 -29.34 -7.03
CA GLY A 140 -8.64 -29.76 -5.69
C GLY A 140 -7.25 -30.39 -5.63
N SER A 141 -7.13 -31.51 -4.90
CA SER A 141 -5.89 -32.29 -4.76
C SER A 141 -5.72 -33.36 -5.82
N PHE A 142 -6.75 -33.65 -6.61
CA PHE A 142 -6.79 -34.80 -7.54
C PHE A 142 -5.78 -34.72 -8.68
N GLN A 143 -5.28 -33.55 -9.00
CA GLN A 143 -4.30 -33.33 -10.05
C GLN A 143 -2.99 -32.73 -9.48
N TYR A 144 -2.78 -32.87 -8.18
CA TYR A 144 -1.54 -32.41 -7.56
C TYR A 144 -0.33 -33.14 -8.14
N ASP A 145 0.72 -32.37 -8.45
CA ASP A 145 1.99 -32.92 -8.92
C ASP A 145 3.12 -32.06 -8.32
N PRO A 146 3.98 -32.63 -7.46
CA PRO A 146 5.01 -31.88 -6.72
C PRO A 146 6.04 -31.20 -7.63
N LYS A 147 6.12 -31.55 -8.93
CA LYS A 147 7.02 -30.85 -9.87
C LYS A 147 6.62 -29.39 -10.10
N TYR A 148 5.38 -29.01 -9.79
CA TYR A 148 4.89 -27.63 -9.92
C TYR A 148 4.98 -26.83 -8.62
N ASP A 149 5.44 -27.45 -7.53
CA ASP A 149 5.65 -26.75 -6.27
C ASP A 149 6.79 -25.77 -6.41
N VAL A 150 6.55 -24.55 -5.96
CA VAL A 150 7.53 -23.46 -6.04
C VAL A 150 8.01 -23.01 -4.66
N LEU A 151 7.18 -23.27 -3.63
CA LEU A 151 7.50 -22.87 -2.28
C LEU A 151 6.84 -23.81 -1.27
N ARG A 152 7.59 -24.15 -0.23
CA ARG A 152 7.09 -24.86 0.96
C ARG A 152 7.59 -24.13 2.20
N VAL A 153 6.67 -23.71 3.08
CA VAL A 153 6.97 -22.98 4.33
C VAL A 153 6.27 -23.64 5.51
N PRO A 154 6.96 -23.72 6.66
CA PRO A 154 6.38 -24.34 7.85
C PRO A 154 5.27 -23.48 8.45
N THR A 155 4.30 -24.12 9.06
CA THR A 155 3.28 -23.49 9.90
C THR A 155 2.94 -24.42 11.06
N ASN A 156 2.40 -23.85 12.13
CA ASN A 156 1.97 -24.63 13.27
C ASN A 156 0.46 -24.48 13.45
N SER A 157 -0.19 -25.61 13.78
CA SER A 157 -1.57 -25.57 14.25
C SER A 157 -1.65 -24.79 15.55
N GLN A 158 -2.52 -23.80 15.59
CA GLN A 158 -2.83 -23.01 16.78
C GLN A 158 -4.28 -23.26 17.17
N ASP A 159 -4.55 -23.29 18.48
CA ASP A 159 -5.93 -23.29 18.95
C ASP A 159 -6.56 -21.91 18.71
N ALA A 160 -7.81 -21.91 18.27
CA ALA A 160 -8.56 -20.71 17.94
C ALA A 160 -10.01 -20.82 18.45
N PRO A 161 -10.73 -19.71 18.63
CA PRO A 161 -12.17 -19.74 18.87
C PRO A 161 -12.88 -20.53 17.78
N PHE A 162 -13.96 -21.22 18.15
CA PHE A 162 -14.76 -21.99 17.21
C PHE A 162 -15.20 -21.15 16.01
N THR A 163 -15.01 -21.68 14.82
CA THR A 163 -15.37 -21.06 13.54
C THR A 163 -16.16 -22.06 12.73
N GLU A 164 -17.44 -21.78 12.49
CA GLU A 164 -18.37 -22.68 11.77
C GLU A 164 -17.94 -22.94 10.35
N PHE A 165 -17.56 -21.88 9.62
CA PHE A 165 -17.15 -21.96 8.23
C PHE A 165 -15.63 -21.86 8.12
N LEU A 166 -15.01 -22.69 7.28
CA LEU A 166 -13.61 -22.49 6.90
C LEU A 166 -13.44 -21.05 6.39
N THR A 167 -12.57 -20.30 7.01
CA THR A 167 -12.43 -18.87 6.75
C THR A 167 -10.97 -18.50 6.59
N TYR A 168 -10.65 -17.80 5.51
CA TYR A 168 -9.39 -17.07 5.34
C TYR A 168 -9.56 -15.62 5.75
N GLY A 169 -8.49 -15.00 6.20
CA GLY A 169 -8.44 -13.59 6.56
C GLY A 169 -7.01 -13.09 6.72
N PHE A 170 -6.90 -11.81 7.08
CA PHE A 170 -5.61 -11.16 7.31
C PHE A 170 -5.65 -10.38 8.62
N ASP A 171 -4.63 -10.56 9.45
CA ASP A 171 -4.38 -9.78 10.66
C ASP A 171 -2.90 -9.33 10.75
N GLU A 172 -2.50 -8.75 11.90
CA GLU A 172 -1.15 -8.19 12.11
C GLU A 172 -0.70 -7.28 10.95
N ARG A 173 -1.66 -6.49 10.42
CA ARG A 173 -1.46 -5.64 9.25
C ARG A 173 -0.55 -4.48 9.56
N ARG A 174 0.53 -4.37 8.79
CA ARG A 174 1.54 -3.29 8.83
C ARG A 174 1.69 -2.67 7.44
N PRO A 175 2.37 -1.53 7.30
CA PRO A 175 2.60 -0.92 5.99
C PRO A 175 3.33 -1.83 4.99
N ASP A 176 4.13 -2.78 5.47
CA ASP A 176 5.01 -3.65 4.71
C ASP A 176 4.74 -5.15 4.89
N SER A 177 3.79 -5.52 5.72
CA SER A 177 3.49 -6.93 6.01
C SER A 177 2.07 -7.18 6.48
N ALA A 178 1.61 -8.43 6.35
CA ALA A 178 0.40 -8.93 6.98
C ALA A 178 0.53 -10.43 7.22
N THR A 179 -0.27 -10.96 8.16
CA THR A 179 -0.38 -12.39 8.41
C THR A 179 -1.70 -12.90 7.84
N ALA A 180 -1.63 -13.66 6.74
CA ALA A 180 -2.78 -14.43 6.27
C ALA A 180 -3.03 -15.62 7.21
N PHE A 181 -4.28 -16.01 7.35
CA PHE A 181 -4.64 -17.18 8.14
C PHE A 181 -5.80 -17.97 7.54
N LEU A 182 -5.81 -19.26 7.81
CA LEU A 182 -6.96 -20.14 7.70
C LEU A 182 -7.46 -20.44 9.11
N ARG A 183 -8.77 -20.35 9.34
CA ARG A 183 -9.44 -20.83 10.55
C ARG A 183 -10.61 -21.74 10.19
N TRP A 184 -10.73 -22.85 10.91
CA TRP A 184 -11.88 -23.73 10.82
C TRP A 184 -12.01 -24.57 12.09
N GLU A 185 -13.25 -24.78 12.54
CA GLU A 185 -13.53 -25.39 13.83
C GLU A 185 -12.76 -24.66 14.94
N LYS A 186 -11.79 -25.29 15.57
CA LYS A 186 -10.96 -24.73 16.66
C LYS A 186 -9.48 -24.59 16.30
N LYS A 187 -9.14 -24.67 15.04
CA LYS A 187 -7.75 -24.58 14.56
C LYS A 187 -7.52 -23.37 13.67
N ARG A 188 -6.30 -22.87 13.75
CA ARG A 188 -5.78 -21.80 12.91
C ARG A 188 -4.39 -22.18 12.38
N PHE A 189 -4.15 -21.83 11.13
CA PHE A 189 -2.85 -21.91 10.45
C PHE A 189 -2.51 -20.56 9.88
N SER A 190 -1.35 -20.03 10.21
CA SER A 190 -0.91 -18.69 9.84
C SER A 190 0.16 -18.73 8.75
N LEU A 191 0.26 -17.63 7.99
CA LEU A 191 1.18 -17.47 6.88
C LEU A 191 1.59 -16.01 6.82
N LYS A 192 2.82 -15.69 7.21
CA LYS A 192 3.32 -14.31 7.20
C LYS A 192 3.74 -13.91 5.79
N ILE A 193 3.30 -12.75 5.34
CA ILE A 193 3.64 -12.18 4.04
C ILE A 193 4.26 -10.81 4.24
N ASP A 194 5.48 -10.65 3.79
CA ASP A 194 6.23 -9.40 3.82
C ASP A 194 6.42 -8.88 2.38
N VAL A 195 6.27 -7.58 2.20
CA VAL A 195 6.55 -6.89 0.96
C VAL A 195 7.86 -6.12 1.14
N PRO A 196 8.97 -6.58 0.58
CA PRO A 196 10.23 -5.87 0.68
C PRO A 196 10.19 -4.57 -0.13
N ASN A 197 10.89 -3.56 0.34
CA ASN A 197 11.11 -2.30 -0.40
C ASN A 197 9.80 -1.62 -0.85
N VAL A 198 8.79 -1.55 0.03
CA VAL A 198 7.47 -0.97 -0.27
C VAL A 198 7.58 0.43 -0.89
N SER A 199 8.46 1.27 -0.36
CA SER A 199 8.66 2.62 -0.86
C SER A 199 9.18 2.65 -2.30
N GLU A 200 10.10 1.76 -2.64
CA GLU A 200 10.63 1.63 -4.01
C GLU A 200 9.56 1.10 -4.98
N LEU A 201 8.70 0.20 -4.52
CA LEU A 201 7.56 -0.27 -5.30
C LEU A 201 6.56 0.86 -5.58
N TYR A 202 6.30 1.73 -4.59
CA TYR A 202 5.50 2.94 -4.83
C TYR A 202 6.12 3.81 -5.91
N VAL A 203 7.44 4.09 -5.83
CA VAL A 203 8.16 4.88 -6.83
C VAL A 203 8.04 4.26 -8.22
N ALA A 204 8.22 2.94 -8.33
CA ALA A 204 8.10 2.24 -9.61
C ALA A 204 6.68 2.38 -10.21
N LYS A 205 5.64 2.22 -9.39
CA LYS A 205 4.24 2.38 -9.82
C LYS A 205 3.91 3.84 -10.16
N ILE A 206 4.37 4.79 -9.37
CA ILE A 206 4.23 6.23 -9.64
C ILE A 206 4.87 6.57 -10.99
N ARG A 207 6.10 6.12 -11.24
CA ARG A 207 6.81 6.35 -12.52
C ARG A 207 5.97 5.83 -13.70
N GLN A 208 5.44 4.61 -13.62
CA GLN A 208 4.57 4.06 -14.65
C GLN A 208 3.28 4.86 -14.83
N GLN A 209 2.65 5.31 -13.73
CA GLN A 209 1.44 6.13 -13.79
C GLN A 209 1.68 7.50 -14.43
N LEU A 210 2.84 8.12 -14.16
CA LEU A 210 3.23 9.40 -14.75
C LEU A 210 3.48 9.31 -16.27
N GLU A 211 3.63 8.12 -16.84
CA GLU A 211 3.66 7.88 -18.31
C GLU A 211 2.25 7.83 -18.93
N SER A 212 1.20 7.93 -18.13
CA SER A 212 -0.21 7.89 -18.54
C SER A 212 -0.96 9.19 -18.20
N TRP A 213 -2.29 9.14 -18.03
CA TRP A 213 -3.11 10.32 -17.74
C TRP A 213 -2.61 11.20 -16.57
N PRO A 214 -2.18 10.67 -15.41
CA PRO A 214 -1.59 11.48 -14.35
C PRO A 214 -0.43 12.37 -14.81
N GLY A 215 0.39 11.93 -15.76
CA GLY A 215 1.51 12.72 -16.28
C GLY A 215 1.13 13.99 -17.01
N PHE A 216 -0.15 14.21 -17.36
CA PHE A 216 -0.67 15.45 -17.93
C PHE A 216 -1.04 16.51 -16.88
N ARG A 217 -0.90 16.22 -15.59
CA ARG A 217 -1.28 17.12 -14.50
C ARG A 217 -0.07 17.46 -13.65
N TYR A 218 0.17 18.75 -13.41
CA TYR A 218 1.29 19.18 -12.59
C TYR A 218 1.17 18.71 -11.12
N GLU A 219 -0.06 18.59 -10.60
CA GLU A 219 -0.32 18.13 -9.23
C GLU A 219 0.15 16.70 -8.99
N ASP A 220 0.06 15.84 -10.01
CA ASP A 220 0.51 14.46 -9.90
C ASP A 220 2.04 14.37 -9.88
N TRP A 221 2.74 15.18 -10.68
CA TRP A 221 4.21 15.33 -10.61
C TRP A 221 4.66 15.90 -9.26
N GLN A 222 3.94 16.91 -8.76
CA GLN A 222 4.20 17.50 -7.44
C GLN A 222 4.02 16.47 -6.32
N THR A 223 2.91 15.73 -6.33
CA THR A 223 2.61 14.67 -5.34
C THR A 223 3.67 13.58 -5.36
N ALA A 224 4.11 13.16 -6.55
CA ALA A 224 5.17 12.18 -6.72
C ALA A 224 6.50 12.66 -6.12
N ALA A 225 6.89 13.91 -6.39
CA ALA A 225 8.09 14.51 -5.84
C ALA A 225 8.03 14.64 -4.31
N GLN A 226 6.88 15.09 -3.78
CA GLN A 226 6.67 15.22 -2.35
C GLN A 226 6.75 13.87 -1.64
N PHE A 227 6.13 12.81 -2.19
CA PHE A 227 6.23 11.45 -1.66
C PHE A 227 7.70 11.00 -1.51
N CYS A 228 8.52 11.25 -2.52
CA CYS A 228 9.94 10.90 -2.46
C CYS A 228 10.70 11.72 -1.40
N ALA A 229 10.40 13.01 -1.27
CA ALA A 229 11.00 13.87 -0.25
C ALA A 229 10.66 13.42 1.17
N ASP A 230 9.39 13.11 1.43
CA ASP A 230 8.88 12.67 2.75
C ASP A 230 9.50 11.33 3.17
N ASN A 231 9.71 10.43 2.22
CA ASN A 231 10.29 9.11 2.47
C ASN A 231 11.81 9.08 2.28
N LYS A 232 12.44 10.18 1.84
CA LYS A 232 13.89 10.31 1.57
C LYS A 232 14.42 9.25 0.60
N ILE A 233 13.65 8.97 -0.45
CA ILE A 233 13.98 7.99 -1.48
C ILE A 233 13.96 8.62 -2.87
N ASN A 234 14.74 8.08 -3.80
CA ASN A 234 14.71 8.45 -5.23
C ASN A 234 14.77 9.97 -5.48
N LEU A 235 15.57 10.69 -4.68
CA LEU A 235 15.56 12.16 -4.61
C LEU A 235 16.03 12.84 -5.92
N ASP A 236 16.94 12.21 -6.67
CA ASP A 236 17.40 12.77 -7.94
C ASP A 236 16.26 12.81 -8.98
N GLU A 237 15.49 11.75 -9.10
CA GLU A 237 14.32 11.72 -9.98
C GLU A 237 13.18 12.59 -9.42
N ALA A 238 13.02 12.64 -8.10
CA ALA A 238 12.05 13.52 -7.44
C ALA A 238 12.31 15.01 -7.78
N LEU A 239 13.56 15.42 -7.88
CA LEU A 239 13.91 16.78 -8.30
C LEU A 239 13.48 17.04 -9.74
N ILE A 240 13.66 16.07 -10.64
CA ILE A 240 13.17 16.15 -12.02
C ILE A 240 11.65 16.26 -12.05
N TRP A 241 10.95 15.48 -11.21
CA TRP A 241 9.50 15.54 -11.10
C TRP A 241 8.99 16.88 -10.54
N ALA A 242 9.66 17.43 -9.54
CA ALA A 242 9.37 18.76 -9.01
C ALA A 242 9.57 19.85 -10.10
N ASP A 243 10.62 19.75 -10.91
CA ASP A 243 10.85 20.68 -12.02
C ASP A 243 9.78 20.55 -13.11
N LYS A 244 9.31 19.34 -13.40
CA LYS A 244 8.19 19.10 -14.31
C LYS A 244 6.87 19.66 -13.78
N ALA A 245 6.61 19.59 -12.46
CA ALA A 245 5.46 20.21 -11.84
C ALA A 245 5.46 21.73 -12.02
N ILE A 246 6.64 22.37 -12.00
CA ILE A 246 6.78 23.82 -12.13
C ILE A 246 6.71 24.27 -13.61
N SER A 247 7.43 23.61 -14.51
CA SER A 247 7.64 24.13 -15.88
C SER A 247 7.02 23.26 -16.99
N GLY A 248 6.58 22.04 -16.67
CA GLY A 248 5.96 21.09 -17.60
C GLY A 248 6.88 20.55 -18.68
N PRO A 249 6.64 19.32 -19.15
CA PRO A 249 7.48 18.68 -20.13
C PRO A 249 6.94 18.72 -21.56
N PHE A 250 5.75 19.25 -21.82
CA PHE A 250 5.07 19.03 -23.12
C PHE A 250 5.22 20.19 -24.08
N ARG A 251 5.58 19.88 -25.35
CA ARG A 251 5.54 20.86 -26.44
C ARG A 251 4.10 21.32 -26.68
N GLY A 252 3.85 22.61 -26.55
CA GLY A 252 2.58 23.26 -26.93
C GLY A 252 1.49 23.27 -25.86
N ALA A 253 1.67 22.59 -24.73
CA ALA A 253 0.82 22.73 -23.57
C ALA A 253 1.68 22.80 -22.31
N SER A 254 1.58 23.88 -21.56
CA SER A 254 2.21 23.96 -20.25
C SER A 254 1.38 23.13 -19.29
N VAL A 255 1.88 21.99 -18.88
CA VAL A 255 1.31 21.18 -17.80
C VAL A 255 1.85 21.68 -16.47
N GLY A 256 2.98 22.38 -16.48
CA GLY A 256 3.61 22.94 -15.30
C GLY A 256 2.87 24.18 -14.78
N HIS A 257 2.91 24.34 -13.48
CA HIS A 257 2.35 25.49 -12.78
C HIS A 257 3.35 25.98 -11.74
N GLU A 258 3.88 27.19 -11.94
CA GLU A 258 4.77 27.80 -10.97
C GLU A 258 3.95 28.58 -9.94
N ASP A 259 3.85 28.04 -8.73
CA ASP A 259 3.19 28.64 -7.59
C ASP A 259 3.96 28.38 -6.29
N PHE A 260 3.45 28.90 -5.17
CA PHE A 260 4.07 28.68 -3.85
C PHE A 260 4.19 27.18 -3.53
N SER A 261 3.18 26.39 -3.82
CA SER A 261 3.12 24.98 -3.46
C SER A 261 4.12 24.12 -4.24
N THR A 262 4.23 24.33 -5.55
CA THR A 262 5.19 23.60 -6.40
C THR A 262 6.62 23.95 -6.08
N LEU A 263 6.91 25.24 -5.78
CA LEU A 263 8.24 25.65 -5.33
C LEU A 263 8.56 25.11 -3.92
N GLN A 264 7.58 25.06 -3.03
CA GLN A 264 7.75 24.44 -1.71
C GLN A 264 8.09 22.95 -1.82
N THR A 265 7.43 22.21 -2.72
CA THR A 265 7.75 20.80 -2.98
C THR A 265 9.18 20.65 -3.50
N LYS A 266 9.62 21.49 -4.45
CA LYS A 266 11.01 21.49 -4.92
C LYS A 266 12.00 21.76 -3.78
N ALA A 267 11.69 22.73 -2.92
CA ALA A 267 12.51 23.00 -1.75
C ALA A 267 12.56 21.82 -0.77
N ALA A 268 11.45 21.11 -0.56
CA ALA A 268 11.41 19.92 0.28
C ALA A 268 12.29 18.79 -0.28
N VAL A 269 12.31 18.58 -1.59
CA VAL A 269 13.20 17.61 -2.24
C VAL A 269 14.67 18.01 -2.03
N LEU A 270 15.01 19.30 -2.24
CA LEU A 270 16.37 19.80 -2.04
C LEU A 270 16.82 19.67 -0.58
N ASP A 271 15.95 19.99 0.38
CA ASP A 271 16.21 19.78 1.81
C ASP A 271 16.46 18.31 2.12
N ALA A 272 15.67 17.38 1.56
CA ALA A 272 15.85 15.94 1.71
C ALA A 272 17.18 15.44 1.14
N MET A 273 17.67 16.10 0.07
CA MET A 273 19.00 15.85 -0.54
C MET A 273 20.16 16.47 0.29
N GLY A 274 19.88 17.22 1.36
CA GLY A 274 20.88 17.96 2.12
C GLY A 274 21.35 19.27 1.45
N ARG A 275 20.64 19.73 0.41
CA ARG A 275 20.95 20.97 -0.36
C ARG A 275 20.17 22.17 0.20
N GLU A 276 20.35 22.46 1.50
CA GLU A 276 19.59 23.50 2.19
C GLU A 276 19.72 24.91 1.59
N ALA A 277 20.90 25.28 1.13
CA ALA A 277 21.12 26.57 0.52
C ALA A 277 20.30 26.76 -0.78
N ASP A 278 20.21 25.70 -1.60
CA ASP A 278 19.41 25.71 -2.82
C ASP A 278 17.90 25.75 -2.48
N ALA A 279 17.48 25.00 -1.47
CA ALA A 279 16.11 25.03 -0.96
C ALA A 279 15.72 26.43 -0.48
N ASP A 280 16.60 27.14 0.22
CA ASP A 280 16.36 28.50 0.67
C ASP A 280 16.20 29.48 -0.50
N VAL A 281 16.99 29.35 -1.55
CA VAL A 281 16.85 30.16 -2.77
C VAL A 281 15.49 29.94 -3.43
N VAL A 282 15.06 28.68 -3.55
CA VAL A 282 13.75 28.33 -4.12
C VAL A 282 12.62 28.92 -3.27
N MET A 283 12.70 28.81 -1.94
CA MET A 283 11.68 29.36 -1.05
C MET A 283 11.67 30.88 -1.03
N GLN A 284 12.80 31.56 -1.16
CA GLN A 284 12.83 33.01 -1.34
C GLN A 284 12.03 33.44 -2.55
N LYS A 285 12.16 32.72 -3.69
CA LYS A 285 11.34 32.95 -4.87
C LYS A 285 9.85 32.69 -4.56
N ALA A 286 9.52 31.56 -3.92
CA ALA A 286 8.14 31.21 -3.58
C ALA A 286 7.45 32.33 -2.77
N PHE A 287 8.14 32.92 -1.82
CA PHE A 287 7.61 34.02 -1.03
C PHE A 287 7.33 35.31 -1.84
N THR A 288 7.87 35.46 -3.05
CA THR A 288 7.58 36.63 -3.89
C THR A 288 6.33 36.46 -4.76
N LEU A 289 5.83 35.26 -4.90
CA LEU A 289 4.70 34.96 -5.76
C LEU A 289 3.38 35.56 -5.22
N PRO A 290 2.44 35.93 -6.09
CA PRO A 290 1.17 36.52 -5.69
C PRO A 290 0.28 35.59 -4.86
N ASP A 291 0.40 34.29 -5.09
CA ASP A 291 -0.35 33.25 -4.38
C ASP A 291 0.22 32.90 -3.00
N ALA A 292 1.41 33.43 -2.65
CA ALA A 292 2.04 33.23 -1.33
C ALA A 292 1.21 33.88 -0.22
N ASN A 293 0.12 33.23 0.18
CA ASN A 293 -0.77 33.77 1.22
C ASN A 293 -0.27 33.49 2.64
N ALA A 294 -0.85 34.18 3.62
CA ALA A 294 -0.45 34.09 5.00
C ALA A 294 -0.50 32.69 5.59
N VAL A 295 -1.50 31.88 5.20
CA VAL A 295 -1.71 30.52 5.71
C VAL A 295 -0.61 29.60 5.20
N GLN A 296 -0.29 29.66 3.91
CA GLN A 296 0.79 28.86 3.32
C GLN A 296 2.14 29.15 3.95
N ILE A 297 2.47 30.46 4.11
CA ILE A 297 3.72 30.89 4.75
C ILE A 297 3.76 30.42 6.20
N TYR A 298 2.63 30.50 6.93
CA TYR A 298 2.52 30.02 8.31
C TYR A 298 2.75 28.53 8.41
N ILE A 299 2.09 27.72 7.58
CA ILE A 299 2.23 26.25 7.56
C ILE A 299 3.69 25.86 7.28
N TYR A 300 4.32 26.52 6.32
CA TYR A 300 5.73 26.27 6.01
C TYR A 300 6.65 26.64 7.19
N ALA A 301 6.43 27.80 7.83
CA ALA A 301 7.19 28.20 9.01
C ALA A 301 7.04 27.18 10.16
N MET A 302 5.83 26.67 10.38
CA MET A 302 5.57 25.61 11.37
C MET A 302 6.26 24.30 11.03
N HIS A 303 6.31 23.92 9.76
CA HIS A 303 7.07 22.75 9.31
C HIS A 303 8.57 22.92 9.61
N VAL A 304 9.15 24.05 9.24
CA VAL A 304 10.55 24.40 9.53
C VAL A 304 10.82 24.40 11.04
N LEU A 305 9.89 24.90 11.85
CA LEU A 305 9.99 24.88 13.31
C LEU A 305 10.01 23.46 13.88
N ARG A 306 9.11 22.59 13.40
CA ARG A 306 9.04 21.17 13.81
C ARG A 306 10.28 20.38 13.40
N SER A 307 10.94 20.76 12.32
CA SER A 307 12.23 20.17 11.91
C SER A 307 13.43 20.65 12.74
N GLY A 308 13.18 21.48 13.79
CA GLY A 308 14.20 21.96 14.72
C GLY A 308 14.94 23.22 14.27
N LYS A 309 14.66 23.75 13.08
CA LYS A 309 15.33 24.93 12.50
C LYS A 309 14.70 26.26 13.03
N LYS A 310 14.80 26.51 14.35
CA LYS A 310 14.09 27.59 15.05
C LYS A 310 14.35 28.96 14.45
N ASP A 311 15.61 29.32 14.20
CA ASP A 311 15.99 30.65 13.71
C ASP A 311 15.46 30.89 12.29
N LYS A 312 15.48 29.86 11.43
CA LYS A 312 14.89 29.91 10.10
C LYS A 312 13.37 30.10 10.18
N ALA A 313 12.69 29.37 11.03
CA ALA A 313 11.25 29.48 11.23
C ALA A 313 10.87 30.90 11.71
N MET A 314 11.62 31.49 12.66
CA MET A 314 11.39 32.85 13.14
C MET A 314 11.51 33.88 12.04
N ARG A 315 12.54 33.80 11.18
CA ARG A 315 12.65 34.67 10.02
C ARG A 315 11.45 34.59 9.07
N ILE A 316 10.92 33.40 8.88
CA ILE A 316 9.74 33.17 8.01
C ILE A 316 8.48 33.77 8.67
N PHE A 317 8.30 33.63 9.98
CA PHE A 317 7.18 34.27 10.70
C PHE A 317 7.24 35.81 10.63
N VAL A 318 8.43 36.40 10.74
CA VAL A 318 8.61 37.83 10.55
C VAL A 318 8.25 38.24 9.11
N LEU A 319 8.71 37.49 8.12
CA LEU A 319 8.35 37.73 6.73
C LEU A 319 6.83 37.64 6.49
N LYS A 320 6.16 36.64 7.08
CA LYS A 320 4.70 36.52 7.04
C LYS A 320 4.02 37.78 7.58
N GLN A 321 4.45 38.25 8.73
CA GLN A 321 3.87 39.47 9.36
C GLN A 321 4.10 40.73 8.53
N GLN A 322 5.24 40.84 7.88
CA GLN A 322 5.55 41.97 6.99
C GLN A 322 4.70 41.94 5.70
N LYS A 323 4.47 40.77 5.13
CA LYS A 323 3.69 40.64 3.90
C LYS A 323 2.18 40.73 4.13
N HIS A 324 1.72 40.25 5.27
CA HIS A 324 0.30 40.12 5.60
C HIS A 324 0.05 40.72 7.00
N PRO A 325 0.20 42.05 7.17
CA PRO A 325 0.10 42.70 8.48
C PRO A 325 -1.29 42.54 9.12
N ASP A 326 -2.34 42.46 8.30
CA ASP A 326 -3.72 42.34 8.75
C ASP A 326 -4.14 40.92 9.09
N ASP A 327 -3.28 39.93 8.82
CA ASP A 327 -3.56 38.53 9.15
C ASP A 327 -3.30 38.28 10.64
N LEU A 328 -4.41 38.20 11.37
CA LEU A 328 -4.44 37.89 12.80
C LEU A 328 -4.23 36.40 13.12
N THR A 329 -3.80 35.55 12.19
CA THR A 329 -3.42 34.18 12.51
C THR A 329 -2.28 34.22 13.51
N ARG A 330 -2.66 34.21 14.77
CA ARG A 330 -1.76 34.49 15.91
C ARG A 330 -0.70 33.40 15.98
N ILE A 331 0.53 33.84 16.13
CA ILE A 331 1.68 33.03 16.47
C ILE A 331 1.50 32.54 17.92
N CYS A 332 0.57 31.62 18.15
CA CYS A 332 0.34 31.06 19.49
C CYS A 332 1.57 30.26 20.01
N GLY A 333 2.48 29.86 19.13
CA GLY A 333 3.76 29.22 19.47
C GLY A 333 4.90 30.17 19.84
N CYS A 334 4.80 31.48 19.51
CA CYS A 334 5.91 32.42 19.77
C CYS A 334 6.03 32.87 21.21
N ARG A 335 4.98 32.76 22.06
CA ARG A 335 5.10 33.14 23.47
C ARG A 335 6.12 32.30 24.23
N THR A 336 6.20 31.02 23.94
CA THR A 336 7.16 30.10 24.58
C THR A 336 8.58 30.31 24.05
N LEU A 337 8.71 30.64 22.76
CA LEU A 337 10.01 30.93 22.13
C LEU A 337 10.54 32.32 22.45
N ALA A 338 9.68 33.34 22.48
CA ALA A 338 10.08 34.72 22.87
C ALA A 338 10.54 34.79 24.34
N ARG A 339 9.94 33.99 25.24
CA ARG A 339 10.41 33.93 26.65
C ARG A 339 11.82 33.36 26.79
N ASN A 340 12.26 32.50 25.86
CA ASN A 340 13.60 31.90 25.87
C ASN A 340 14.66 32.75 25.15
N LEU A 341 14.26 33.80 24.41
CA LEU A 341 15.15 34.67 23.65
C LEU A 341 15.39 36.05 24.32
N THR A 342 14.66 36.37 25.39
CA THR A 342 14.79 37.65 26.11
C THR A 342 15.98 37.75 27.06
N THR A 343 16.98 36.85 26.95
CA THR A 343 18.22 36.96 27.71
C THR A 343 19.39 37.61 26.94
N THR A 344 19.21 37.99 25.68
CA THR A 344 20.23 38.83 24.99
C THR A 344 19.60 39.78 23.98
N SER A 345 19.68 41.07 24.33
CA SER A 345 19.56 42.30 23.52
C SER A 345 18.24 42.62 22.81
N GLU A 346 17.57 43.59 23.38
CA GLU A 346 16.81 44.71 22.80
C GLU A 346 16.23 44.54 21.38
N LEU A 347 14.91 44.27 21.33
CA LEU A 347 14.06 44.78 20.27
C LEU A 347 12.78 45.33 20.90
N ALA A 348 12.69 46.65 20.90
CA ALA A 348 11.50 47.42 21.28
C ALA A 348 10.36 47.08 20.31
N LEU A 349 9.41 46.25 20.72
CA LEU A 349 8.09 46.17 20.13
C LEU A 349 7.09 46.73 21.12
N GLY A 350 6.42 47.78 20.66
CA GLY A 350 5.45 48.53 21.43
C GLY A 350 4.41 47.66 22.11
N SER A 351 4.13 47.98 23.34
CA SER A 351 3.07 47.42 24.16
C SER A 351 1.71 47.75 23.55
N THR A 352 1.02 46.70 23.04
CA THR A 352 -0.43 46.78 22.93
C THR A 352 -0.98 45.43 23.43
N ASP A 353 -1.91 45.56 24.36
CA ASP A 353 -2.69 44.62 25.12
C ASP A 353 -2.79 43.20 24.61
N ILE A 354 -2.35 42.26 25.45
CA ILE A 354 -2.46 40.83 25.24
C ILE A 354 -3.13 40.21 26.48
N ASP A 355 -4.38 40.54 26.70
CA ASP A 355 -5.23 39.79 27.60
C ASP A 355 -6.33 39.08 26.82
N GLY A 356 -6.32 37.74 26.86
CA GLY A 356 -7.39 36.90 26.34
C GLY A 356 -6.94 35.63 25.63
N CYS A 357 -6.29 34.74 26.38
CA CYS A 357 -6.26 33.32 26.02
C CYS A 357 -6.54 32.49 27.29
N GLY A 358 -7.81 32.05 27.46
CA GLY A 358 -8.18 31.00 28.38
C GLY A 358 -7.78 29.64 27.85
N PRO A 359 -7.75 28.57 28.69
CA PRO A 359 -7.39 27.24 28.25
C PRO A 359 -8.53 26.66 27.42
N GLU A 360 -8.29 26.42 26.13
CA GLU A 360 -9.22 25.68 25.29
C GLU A 360 -9.10 24.19 25.53
N SER A 361 -10.26 23.62 25.83
CA SER A 361 -10.59 22.21 25.91
C SER A 361 -10.15 21.43 24.66
N GLY A 362 -9.57 20.25 24.90
CA GLY A 362 -9.15 19.35 23.83
C GLY A 362 -10.30 18.89 22.94
N GLU A 363 -10.30 19.34 21.72
CA GLU A 363 -11.00 18.69 20.62
C GLU A 363 -9.99 18.26 19.55
N SER A 364 -9.98 16.96 19.34
CA SER A 364 -9.23 16.30 18.29
C SER A 364 -9.80 16.67 16.92
N LEU A 365 -9.00 17.32 16.07
CA LEU A 365 -9.30 17.52 14.66
C LEU A 365 -9.30 16.16 13.92
N PRO A 366 -10.27 15.90 13.05
CA PRO A 366 -10.26 14.68 12.24
C PRO A 366 -9.21 14.78 11.13
N TYR A 367 -8.53 13.67 10.91
CA TYR A 367 -7.62 13.47 9.79
C TYR A 367 -8.36 13.59 8.46
N LEU A 368 -7.88 14.44 7.56
CA LEU A 368 -8.07 14.38 6.13
C LEU A 368 -6.81 13.81 5.48
#